data_65cbe1d521f4eb488e33ae3e59a8549e
#
_entry.id   65cbe1d521f4eb488e33ae3e59a8549e
#
_cell.length_a   1.000
_cell.length_b   1.000
_cell.length_c   1.000
_cell.angle_alpha   90.00
_cell.angle_beta   90.00
_cell.angle_gamma   90.00
#
_symmetry.space_group_name_H-M   'P 1'
#
loop_
_entity.id
_entity.type
_entity.pdbx_description
1 polymer ?
#
loop_
_entity_poly.entity_id
_entity_poly.type
_entity_poly.pdbx_seq_one_letter_code
_entity_poly.pdbx_strand_id
1 'polypeptide(L)'
;AWTEYGGEILKIETVNMPGKGRMQITGQLGEVMQESVKAAKSFVRSKSLEYGIIPPLFEKRDFHIHVPEGATPKDGPSAGIAVVTSIVSSITKNPVDREIAMTGEVTLTGQVLAIGGLKEKLLSAHRAGIKQVIIPKDNEKNLVDIPQKIKDDIKISAVETVDEVLKIALKNELKKIEWVEVENISETKKEDKSQASIQ
;
A
#
# COMPACT_ATOMS: atom_id res chain seq x y z
N ALA A 1 0.14 1.43 15.13
CA ALA A 1 1.26 0.72 15.80
C ALA A 1 0.93 0.47 17.26
N TRP A 2 1.73 -0.36 17.93
CA TRP A 2 1.65 -0.60 19.37
C TRP A 2 3.04 -0.74 19.99
N THR A 3 3.15 -0.34 21.25
CA THR A 3 4.33 -0.46 22.09
C THR A 3 3.92 -0.95 23.48
N GLU A 4 4.90 -1.17 24.37
CA GLU A 4 4.64 -1.48 25.79
C GLU A 4 3.80 -0.42 26.50
N TYR A 5 3.81 0.81 25.99
CA TYR A 5 3.09 1.96 26.56
C TYR A 5 1.73 2.21 25.92
N GLY A 6 1.31 1.40 24.97
CA GLY A 6 0.01 1.49 24.29
C GLY A 6 0.08 1.56 22.77
N GLY A 7 -1.00 2.03 22.15
CA GLY A 7 -1.11 2.17 20.71
C GLY A 7 -0.90 3.61 20.24
N GLU A 8 -0.50 3.75 18.97
CA GLU A 8 -0.27 5.01 18.28
C GLU A 8 -0.77 4.94 16.83
N ILE A 9 -1.26 6.06 16.30
CA ILE A 9 -1.61 6.19 14.89
C ILE A 9 -0.37 6.68 14.12
N LEU A 10 0.03 5.89 13.13
CA LEU A 10 1.08 6.28 12.20
C LEU A 10 0.46 6.79 10.90
N LYS A 11 0.96 7.92 10.40
CA LYS A 11 0.65 8.41 9.06
C LYS A 11 1.65 7.83 8.08
N ILE A 12 1.17 7.35 6.94
CA ILE A 12 2.03 6.88 5.86
C ILE A 12 1.82 7.81 4.67
N GLU A 13 2.88 8.47 4.25
CA GLU A 13 2.89 9.39 3.14
C GLU A 13 3.64 8.76 1.96
N THR A 14 3.03 8.80 0.79
CA THR A 14 3.66 8.33 -0.45
C THR A 14 3.58 9.41 -1.51
N VAL A 15 4.72 9.76 -2.07
CA VAL A 15 4.81 10.59 -3.26
C VAL A 15 5.45 9.81 -4.39
N ASN A 16 5.07 10.09 -5.61
CA ASN A 16 5.72 9.59 -6.80
C ASN A 16 6.11 10.76 -7.72
N MET A 17 7.29 10.68 -8.32
CA MET A 17 7.88 11.73 -9.13
C MET A 17 8.55 11.14 -10.37
N PRO A 18 8.81 11.91 -11.44
CA PRO A 18 9.59 11.42 -12.58
C PRO A 18 10.93 10.82 -12.12
N GLY A 19 11.30 9.65 -12.64
CA GLY A 19 12.48 8.95 -12.19
C GLY A 19 12.73 7.65 -12.95
N LYS A 20 13.40 6.70 -12.30
CA LYS A 20 13.85 5.43 -12.90
C LYS A 20 13.38 4.20 -12.09
N GLY A 21 12.27 4.31 -11.38
CA GLY A 21 11.70 3.21 -10.58
C GLY A 21 12.32 3.04 -9.19
N ARG A 22 13.10 4.00 -8.70
CA ARG A 22 13.72 3.92 -7.38
C ARG A 22 12.68 4.01 -6.27
N MET A 23 12.97 3.35 -5.14
CA MET A 23 12.18 3.43 -3.91
C MET A 23 13.03 4.06 -2.82
N GLN A 24 12.57 5.19 -2.28
CA GLN A 24 13.12 5.80 -1.08
C GLN A 24 12.19 5.53 0.10
N ILE A 25 12.77 5.25 1.25
CA ILE A 25 12.04 4.96 2.49
C ILE A 25 12.67 5.78 3.60
N THR A 26 11.87 6.57 4.31
CA THR A 26 12.33 7.40 5.43
C THR A 26 11.35 7.36 6.60
N GLY A 27 11.79 7.76 7.80
CA GLY A 27 10.98 7.76 9.03
C GLY A 27 11.51 6.80 10.10
N GLN A 28 12.80 6.44 10.05
CA GLN A 28 13.44 5.47 10.96
C GLN A 28 12.73 4.12 11.01
N LEU A 29 12.47 3.56 9.82
CA LEU A 29 11.84 2.25 9.69
C LEU A 29 12.89 1.15 9.82
N GLY A 30 12.63 0.19 10.71
CA GLY A 30 13.43 -1.00 10.87
C GLY A 30 13.39 -1.92 9.65
N GLU A 31 14.21 -2.97 9.67
CA GLU A 31 14.41 -3.86 8.52
C GLU A 31 13.13 -4.57 8.09
N VAL A 32 12.35 -5.08 9.05
CA VAL A 32 11.09 -5.79 8.76
C VAL A 32 10.07 -4.88 8.08
N MET A 33 9.94 -3.64 8.54
CA MET A 33 9.04 -2.69 7.93
C MET A 33 9.50 -2.27 6.53
N GLN A 34 10.82 -2.12 6.31
CA GLN A 34 11.39 -1.85 4.99
C GLN A 34 11.14 -3.00 4.00
N GLU A 35 11.25 -4.25 4.46
CA GLU A 35 10.90 -5.43 3.64
C GLU A 35 9.41 -5.43 3.29
N SER A 36 8.54 -5.12 4.25
CA SER A 36 7.10 -4.98 4.02
C SER A 36 6.78 -3.93 2.96
N VAL A 37 7.48 -2.79 2.96
CA VAL A 37 7.35 -1.74 1.93
C VAL A 37 7.76 -2.27 0.55
N LYS A 38 8.84 -3.03 0.46
CA LYS A 38 9.30 -3.64 -0.81
C LYS A 38 8.30 -4.67 -1.32
N ALA A 39 7.78 -5.52 -0.43
CA ALA A 39 6.74 -6.51 -0.76
C ALA A 39 5.46 -5.83 -1.26
N ALA A 40 5.01 -4.77 -0.59
CA ALA A 40 3.86 -3.98 -0.98
C ALA A 40 4.02 -3.40 -2.40
N LYS A 41 5.17 -2.80 -2.71
CA LYS A 41 5.45 -2.29 -4.08
C LYS A 41 5.41 -3.39 -5.12
N SER A 42 6.02 -4.54 -4.84
CA SER A 42 6.05 -5.69 -5.76
C SER A 42 4.64 -6.22 -6.02
N PHE A 43 3.82 -6.32 -4.98
CA PHE A 43 2.42 -6.71 -5.09
C PHE A 43 1.64 -5.72 -5.96
N VAL A 44 1.71 -4.41 -5.70
CA VAL A 44 1.01 -3.39 -6.50
C VAL A 44 1.44 -3.45 -7.97
N ARG A 45 2.75 -3.65 -8.24
CA ARG A 45 3.26 -3.81 -9.60
C ARG A 45 2.67 -5.04 -10.28
N SER A 46 2.57 -6.18 -9.59
CA SER A 46 1.99 -7.42 -10.14
C SER A 46 0.49 -7.30 -10.47
N LYS A 47 -0.23 -6.44 -9.75
CA LYS A 47 -1.66 -6.17 -9.91
C LYS A 47 -1.97 -4.87 -10.66
N SER A 48 -0.97 -4.27 -11.28
CA SER A 48 -1.07 -2.93 -11.86
C SER A 48 -2.26 -2.76 -12.80
N LEU A 49 -2.48 -3.69 -13.73
CA LEU A 49 -3.58 -3.60 -14.70
C LEU A 49 -4.96 -3.68 -14.02
N GLU A 50 -5.08 -4.49 -12.99
CA GLU A 50 -6.32 -4.63 -12.23
C GLU A 50 -6.66 -3.32 -11.48
N TYR A 51 -5.63 -2.56 -11.10
CA TYR A 51 -5.76 -1.28 -10.40
C TYR A 51 -5.77 -0.04 -11.30
N GLY A 52 -5.79 -0.24 -12.63
CA GLY A 52 -5.79 0.88 -13.57
C GLY A 52 -4.44 1.55 -13.74
N ILE A 53 -3.35 0.85 -13.49
CA ILE A 53 -1.98 1.36 -13.52
C ILE A 53 -1.23 0.75 -14.71
N ILE A 54 -0.70 1.59 -15.59
CA ILE A 54 0.12 1.12 -16.71
C ILE A 54 1.49 0.63 -16.20
N PRO A 55 1.96 -0.58 -16.61
CA PRO A 55 3.21 -1.16 -16.10
C PRO A 55 4.46 -0.29 -16.24
N PRO A 56 4.70 0.45 -17.35
CA PRO A 56 5.87 1.30 -17.49
C PRO A 56 6.00 2.41 -16.43
N LEU A 57 4.92 2.74 -15.72
CA LEU A 57 4.94 3.76 -14.68
C LEU A 57 5.93 3.40 -13.56
N PHE A 58 6.05 2.12 -13.21
CA PHE A 58 6.98 1.68 -12.17
C PHE A 58 8.46 1.84 -12.54
N GLU A 59 8.78 2.01 -13.81
CA GLU A 59 10.13 2.22 -14.33
C GLU A 59 10.42 3.69 -14.63
N LYS A 60 9.38 4.49 -14.84
CA LYS A 60 9.48 5.91 -15.20
C LYS A 60 9.23 6.87 -14.04
N ARG A 61 8.92 6.33 -12.85
CA ARG A 61 8.67 7.14 -11.65
C ARG A 61 9.41 6.58 -10.45
N ASP A 62 10.02 7.47 -9.70
CA ASP A 62 10.55 7.17 -8.37
C ASP A 62 9.45 7.31 -7.33
N PHE A 63 9.55 6.54 -6.26
CA PHE A 63 8.59 6.53 -5.15
C PHE A 63 9.32 6.89 -3.86
N HIS A 64 8.72 7.72 -3.06
CA HIS A 64 9.20 8.01 -1.71
C HIS A 64 8.09 7.73 -0.72
N ILE A 65 8.32 6.79 0.20
CA ILE A 65 7.44 6.48 1.32
C ILE A 65 8.07 7.06 2.58
N HIS A 66 7.31 7.88 3.28
CA HIS A 66 7.72 8.51 4.52
C HIS A 66 6.71 8.22 5.62
N VAL A 67 7.22 7.85 6.79
CA VAL A 67 6.42 7.77 8.02
C VAL A 67 6.93 8.85 8.96
N PRO A 68 6.18 9.96 9.13
CA PRO A 68 6.56 11.07 10.02
C PRO A 68 6.87 10.62 11.45
N GLU A 69 7.35 11.55 12.27
CA GLU A 69 7.78 11.31 13.65
C GLU A 69 9.05 10.45 13.73
N GLY A 70 10.08 10.88 12.98
CA GLY A 70 11.37 10.17 12.88
C GLY A 70 12.18 10.08 14.16
N ALA A 71 11.76 10.70 15.25
CA ALA A 71 12.42 10.54 16.56
C ALA A 71 12.13 9.17 17.19
N THR A 72 11.05 8.51 16.79
CA THR A 72 10.65 7.20 17.30
C THR A 72 10.90 6.13 16.24
N PRO A 73 11.79 5.15 16.50
CA PRO A 73 11.99 4.02 15.59
C PRO A 73 10.70 3.18 15.46
N LYS A 74 10.42 2.73 14.23
CA LYS A 74 9.23 1.95 13.90
C LYS A 74 9.66 0.70 13.16
N ASP A 75 9.14 -0.45 13.56
CA ASP A 75 9.40 -1.71 12.88
C ASP A 75 8.18 -2.63 12.90
N GLY A 76 8.23 -3.67 12.08
CA GLY A 76 7.20 -4.69 11.97
C GLY A 76 6.43 -4.67 10.65
N PRO A 77 5.78 -5.80 10.31
CA PRO A 77 5.13 -5.97 9.00
C PRO A 77 3.68 -5.44 8.96
N SER A 78 3.10 -5.05 10.10
CA SER A 78 1.66 -4.78 10.24
C SER A 78 1.15 -3.52 9.52
N ALA A 79 2.05 -2.72 8.93
CA ALA A 79 1.69 -1.57 8.09
C ALA A 79 1.52 -1.94 6.59
N GLY A 80 1.70 -3.20 6.21
CA GLY A 80 1.75 -3.63 4.81
C GLY A 80 0.54 -3.20 3.99
N ILE A 81 -0.67 -3.42 4.47
CA ILE A 81 -1.89 -3.00 3.75
C ILE A 81 -2.02 -1.48 3.64
N ALA A 82 -1.56 -0.73 4.64
CA ALA A 82 -1.58 0.72 4.59
C ALA A 82 -0.56 1.27 3.58
N VAL A 83 0.61 0.64 3.47
CA VAL A 83 1.61 0.97 2.45
C VAL A 83 1.08 0.69 1.05
N VAL A 84 0.47 -0.48 0.80
CA VAL A 84 -0.19 -0.78 -0.48
C VAL A 84 -1.21 0.27 -0.83
N THR A 85 -2.10 0.60 0.10
CA THR A 85 -3.16 1.59 -0.09
C THR A 85 -2.58 2.97 -0.42
N SER A 86 -1.52 3.39 0.27
CA SER A 86 -0.84 4.66 0.03
C SER A 86 -0.16 4.71 -1.34
N ILE A 87 0.48 3.62 -1.79
CA ILE A 87 1.09 3.52 -3.12
C ILE A 87 0.01 3.62 -4.20
N VAL A 88 -1.05 2.82 -4.12
CA VAL A 88 -2.14 2.82 -5.09
C VAL A 88 -2.81 4.19 -5.16
N SER A 89 -3.13 4.78 -4.01
CA SER A 89 -3.70 6.14 -3.92
C SER A 89 -2.81 7.19 -4.58
N SER A 90 -1.50 7.16 -4.32
CA SER A 90 -0.53 8.10 -4.91
C SER A 90 -0.48 8.00 -6.43
N ILE A 91 -0.51 6.79 -6.99
CA ILE A 91 -0.42 6.55 -8.43
C ILE A 91 -1.73 6.91 -9.13
N THR A 92 -2.84 6.41 -8.62
CA THR A 92 -4.16 6.55 -9.26
C THR A 92 -4.82 7.89 -8.98
N LYS A 93 -4.25 8.71 -8.06
CA LYS A 93 -4.84 9.94 -7.57
C LYS A 93 -6.22 9.73 -6.92
N ASN A 94 -6.47 8.52 -6.43
CA ASN A 94 -7.70 8.15 -5.76
C ASN A 94 -7.52 8.34 -4.24
N PRO A 95 -8.23 9.30 -3.62
CA PRO A 95 -8.02 9.61 -2.22
C PRO A 95 -8.40 8.45 -1.29
N VAL A 96 -7.62 8.28 -0.23
CA VAL A 96 -7.99 7.42 0.90
C VAL A 96 -8.95 8.17 1.81
N ASP A 97 -9.92 7.48 2.39
CA ASP A 97 -10.78 8.08 3.39
C ASP A 97 -10.00 8.32 4.69
N ARG A 98 -9.96 9.57 5.13
CA ARG A 98 -9.20 10.00 6.32
C ARG A 98 -9.77 9.50 7.65
N GLU A 99 -10.99 9.02 7.66
CA GLU A 99 -11.64 8.46 8.86
C GLU A 99 -11.37 6.96 9.03
N ILE A 100 -10.61 6.37 8.10
CA ILE A 100 -10.23 4.95 8.13
C ILE A 100 -8.79 4.80 8.61
N ALA A 101 -8.58 3.91 9.56
CA ALA A 101 -7.27 3.35 9.89
C ALA A 101 -7.22 1.87 9.50
N MET A 102 -6.03 1.32 9.37
CA MET A 102 -5.86 -0.07 8.97
C MET A 102 -4.58 -0.67 9.54
N THR A 103 -4.60 -1.98 9.72
CA THR A 103 -3.42 -2.76 10.11
C THR A 103 -3.52 -4.15 9.50
N GLY A 104 -2.43 -4.67 8.98
CA GLY A 104 -2.34 -5.99 8.36
C GLY A 104 -1.01 -6.16 7.65
N GLU A 105 -0.45 -7.36 7.74
CA GLU A 105 0.68 -7.74 6.93
C GLU A 105 0.21 -8.16 5.53
N VAL A 106 0.98 -7.85 4.50
CA VAL A 106 0.65 -8.19 3.11
C VAL A 106 1.62 -9.22 2.57
N THR A 107 1.08 -10.23 1.87
CA THR A 107 1.89 -11.18 1.10
C THR A 107 2.03 -10.72 -0.36
N LEU A 108 2.97 -11.32 -1.09
CA LEU A 108 3.15 -11.08 -2.54
C LEU A 108 1.95 -11.52 -3.39
N THR A 109 1.08 -12.36 -2.83
CA THR A 109 -0.17 -12.83 -3.48
C THR A 109 -1.40 -12.02 -3.06
N GLY A 110 -1.23 -11.01 -2.18
CA GLY A 110 -2.31 -10.12 -1.76
C GLY A 110 -3.15 -10.64 -0.60
N GLN A 111 -2.69 -11.65 0.12
CA GLN A 111 -3.32 -12.08 1.37
C GLN A 111 -2.99 -11.09 2.49
N VAL A 112 -3.92 -10.91 3.39
CA VAL A 112 -3.76 -10.08 4.59
C VAL A 112 -3.60 -10.99 5.80
N LEU A 113 -2.41 -10.96 6.40
CA LEU A 113 -2.06 -11.82 7.54
C LEU A 113 -2.30 -11.12 8.86
N ALA A 114 -2.52 -11.96 9.90
CA ALA A 114 -2.76 -11.53 11.26
C ALA A 114 -1.62 -10.69 11.85
N ILE A 115 -1.98 -9.81 12.77
CA ILE A 115 -1.05 -8.89 13.46
C ILE A 115 -1.15 -9.04 14.99
N GLY A 116 -0.14 -8.53 15.68
CA GLY A 116 -0.16 -8.40 17.13
C GLY A 116 -0.70 -7.04 17.60
N GLY A 117 -1.06 -6.96 18.89
CA GLY A 117 -1.43 -5.71 19.55
C GLY A 117 -2.73 -5.09 19.04
N LEU A 118 -3.72 -5.90 18.64
CA LEU A 118 -4.98 -5.39 18.10
C LEU A 118 -5.71 -4.50 19.10
N LYS A 119 -5.70 -4.86 20.39
CA LYS A 119 -6.37 -4.10 21.45
C LYS A 119 -5.80 -2.69 21.56
N GLU A 120 -4.48 -2.56 21.66
CA GLU A 120 -3.77 -1.30 21.76
C GLU A 120 -4.00 -0.43 20.51
N LYS A 121 -4.01 -1.06 19.34
CA LYS A 121 -4.27 -0.38 18.06
C LYS A 121 -5.69 0.17 17.97
N LEU A 122 -6.70 -0.61 18.36
CA LEU A 122 -8.09 -0.16 18.36
C LEU A 122 -8.33 0.93 19.41
N LEU A 123 -7.72 0.82 20.60
CA LEU A 123 -7.78 1.86 21.62
C LEU A 123 -7.19 3.18 21.11
N SER A 124 -6.06 3.13 20.41
CA SER A 124 -5.45 4.35 19.85
C SER A 124 -6.26 4.94 18.70
N ALA A 125 -6.84 4.10 17.85
CA ALA A 125 -7.74 4.54 16.79
C ALA A 125 -8.97 5.25 17.35
N HIS A 126 -9.54 4.71 18.42
CA HIS A 126 -10.69 5.32 19.11
C HIS A 126 -10.33 6.70 19.71
N ARG A 127 -9.17 6.80 20.40
CA ARG A 127 -8.69 8.09 20.94
C ARG A 127 -8.43 9.12 19.86
N ALA A 128 -7.97 8.69 18.67
CA ALA A 128 -7.73 9.56 17.53
C ALA A 128 -9.01 9.95 16.76
N GLY A 129 -10.17 9.46 17.16
CA GLY A 129 -11.45 9.77 16.53
C GLY A 129 -11.70 9.05 15.21
N ILE A 130 -10.95 7.99 14.93
CA ILE A 130 -11.14 7.15 13.74
C ILE A 130 -12.53 6.50 13.79
N LYS A 131 -13.21 6.45 12.64
CA LYS A 131 -14.55 5.92 12.52
C LYS A 131 -14.63 4.48 12.03
N GLN A 132 -13.62 4.05 11.28
CA GLN A 132 -13.54 2.69 10.76
C GLN A 132 -12.11 2.16 10.83
N VAL A 133 -11.97 0.89 11.23
CA VAL A 133 -10.67 0.21 11.24
C VAL A 133 -10.76 -1.07 10.42
N ILE A 134 -9.83 -1.24 9.49
CA ILE A 134 -9.66 -2.47 8.71
C ILE A 134 -8.64 -3.35 9.43
N ILE A 135 -9.01 -4.60 9.69
CA ILE A 135 -8.20 -5.59 10.38
C ILE A 135 -8.11 -6.88 9.56
N PRO A 136 -7.09 -7.72 9.78
CA PRO A 136 -7.05 -9.05 9.19
C PRO A 136 -8.20 -9.92 9.72
N LYS A 137 -8.75 -10.78 8.86
CA LYS A 137 -9.83 -11.73 9.22
C LYS A 137 -9.44 -12.61 10.40
N ASP A 138 -8.21 -13.10 10.42
CA ASP A 138 -7.69 -13.95 11.49
C ASP A 138 -7.62 -13.26 12.86
N ASN A 139 -7.71 -11.93 12.90
CA ASN A 139 -7.77 -11.16 14.13
C ASN A 139 -9.20 -10.95 14.66
N GLU A 140 -10.25 -11.40 13.98
CA GLU A 140 -11.62 -11.34 14.52
C GLU A 140 -11.74 -12.03 15.88
N LYS A 141 -11.02 -13.13 16.07
CA LYS A 141 -10.96 -13.85 17.35
C LYS A 141 -10.48 -12.98 18.53
N ASN A 142 -9.67 -11.96 18.25
CA ASN A 142 -9.17 -11.03 19.27
C ASN A 142 -10.19 -9.94 19.67
N LEU A 143 -11.32 -9.82 18.96
CA LEU A 143 -12.35 -8.83 19.28
C LEU A 143 -13.09 -9.13 20.59
N VAL A 144 -12.96 -10.35 21.11
CA VAL A 144 -13.50 -10.72 22.43
C VAL A 144 -12.88 -9.89 23.55
N ASP A 145 -11.60 -9.51 23.40
CA ASP A 145 -10.83 -8.75 24.38
C ASP A 145 -11.03 -7.23 24.27
N ILE A 146 -11.82 -6.77 23.30
CA ILE A 146 -12.06 -5.36 23.03
C ILE A 146 -13.27 -4.88 23.80
N PRO A 147 -13.17 -3.76 24.55
CA PRO A 147 -14.31 -3.16 25.26
C PRO A 147 -15.49 -2.89 24.33
N GLN A 148 -16.70 -3.20 24.79
CA GLN A 148 -17.92 -3.06 23.99
C GLN A 148 -18.08 -1.64 23.43
N LYS A 149 -17.81 -0.62 24.25
CA LYS A 149 -17.86 0.78 23.83
C LYS A 149 -17.04 1.08 22.58
N ILE A 150 -15.86 0.48 22.44
CA ILE A 150 -15.01 0.69 21.24
C ILE A 150 -15.65 0.04 20.02
N LYS A 151 -16.21 -1.16 20.18
CA LYS A 151 -16.92 -1.87 19.11
C LYS A 151 -18.19 -1.14 18.67
N ASP A 152 -18.81 -0.38 19.56
CA ASP A 152 -20.00 0.42 19.27
C ASP A 152 -19.61 1.74 18.55
N ASP A 153 -18.46 2.32 18.89
CA ASP A 153 -18.01 3.62 18.38
C ASP A 153 -17.22 3.52 17.05
N ILE A 154 -16.61 2.37 16.77
CA ILE A 154 -15.78 2.14 15.58
C ILE A 154 -16.35 0.99 14.75
N LYS A 155 -16.56 1.24 13.46
CA LYS A 155 -16.85 0.18 12.50
C LYS A 155 -15.59 -0.66 12.27
N ILE A 156 -15.62 -1.94 12.62
CA ILE A 156 -14.52 -2.87 12.40
C ILE A 156 -14.81 -3.68 11.13
N SER A 157 -13.88 -3.66 10.19
CA SER A 157 -13.98 -4.39 8.92
C SER A 157 -12.85 -5.42 8.82
N ALA A 158 -13.21 -6.69 8.92
CA ALA A 158 -12.27 -7.79 8.77
C ALA A 158 -12.13 -8.18 7.30
N VAL A 159 -10.89 -8.35 6.83
CA VAL A 159 -10.56 -8.61 5.43
C VAL A 159 -9.56 -9.76 5.30
N GLU A 160 -9.64 -10.48 4.19
CA GLU A 160 -8.72 -11.56 3.83
C GLU A 160 -7.72 -11.13 2.74
N THR A 161 -8.10 -10.15 1.92
CA THR A 161 -7.34 -9.74 0.75
C THR A 161 -7.12 -8.23 0.67
N VAL A 162 -6.07 -7.84 -0.03
CA VAL A 162 -5.77 -6.43 -0.33
C VAL A 162 -6.87 -5.80 -1.19
N ASP A 163 -7.50 -6.54 -2.07
CA ASP A 163 -8.60 -6.01 -2.91
C ASP A 163 -9.77 -5.54 -2.06
N GLU A 164 -10.11 -6.27 -0.99
CA GLU A 164 -11.11 -5.84 -0.01
C GLU A 164 -10.69 -4.58 0.73
N VAL A 165 -9.39 -4.48 1.11
CA VAL A 165 -8.83 -3.27 1.74
C VAL A 165 -9.01 -2.06 0.85
N LEU A 166 -8.58 -2.14 -0.41
CA LEU A 166 -8.65 -1.03 -1.36
C LEU A 166 -10.09 -0.60 -1.64
N LYS A 167 -11.02 -1.56 -1.72
CA LYS A 167 -12.44 -1.30 -1.92
C LYS A 167 -13.08 -0.53 -0.77
N ILE A 168 -12.61 -0.75 0.46
CA ILE A 168 -13.10 -0.04 1.65
C ILE A 168 -12.41 1.31 1.81
N ALA A 169 -11.10 1.36 1.60
CA ALA A 169 -10.27 2.51 1.95
C ALA A 169 -10.28 3.64 0.92
N LEU A 170 -10.38 3.31 -0.37
CA LEU A 170 -10.37 4.30 -1.44
C LEU A 170 -11.75 4.89 -1.70
N LYS A 171 -11.80 6.18 -2.02
CA LYS A 171 -13.08 6.88 -2.28
C LYS A 171 -13.76 6.49 -3.58
N ASN A 172 -12.98 6.08 -4.58
CA ASN A 172 -13.50 5.66 -5.88
C ASN A 172 -13.09 4.23 -6.19
N GLU A 173 -13.92 3.52 -6.91
CA GLU A 173 -13.61 2.16 -7.37
C GLU A 173 -12.44 2.18 -8.37
N LEU A 174 -11.52 1.23 -8.22
CA LEU A 174 -10.44 1.02 -9.17
C LEU A 174 -10.99 0.34 -10.43
N LYS A 175 -10.53 0.78 -11.60
CA LYS A 175 -10.97 0.24 -12.88
C LYS A 175 -9.82 -0.50 -13.55
N LYS A 176 -10.04 -1.78 -13.82
CA LYS A 176 -9.11 -2.59 -14.63
C LYS A 176 -8.92 -1.95 -16.00
N ILE A 177 -7.68 -1.97 -16.47
CA ILE A 177 -7.32 -1.51 -17.82
C ILE A 177 -6.69 -2.64 -18.63
N GLU A 178 -6.79 -2.53 -19.94
CA GLU A 178 -5.99 -3.30 -20.88
C GLU A 178 -4.79 -2.46 -21.30
N TRP A 179 -3.63 -3.08 -21.40
CA TRP A 179 -2.42 -2.42 -21.84
C TRP A 179 -1.63 -3.37 -22.75
N VAL A 180 -1.28 -2.88 -23.91
CA VAL A 180 -0.46 -3.62 -24.87
C VAL A 180 0.86 -2.87 -24.99
N GLU A 181 1.96 -3.58 -24.82
CA GLU A 181 3.29 -3.05 -25.07
C GLU A 181 3.42 -2.76 -26.57
N VAL A 182 3.55 -1.49 -26.92
CA VAL A 182 3.88 -1.12 -28.30
C VAL A 182 5.37 -1.36 -28.46
N GLU A 183 5.74 -2.51 -29.02
CA GLU A 183 7.11 -2.75 -29.45
C GLU A 183 7.53 -1.60 -30.38
N ASN A 184 8.65 -0.97 -30.06
CA ASN A 184 9.20 0.11 -30.85
C ASN A 184 9.49 -0.37 -32.29
N ILE A 185 8.63 -0.01 -33.24
CA ILE A 185 8.83 -0.21 -34.69
C ILE A 185 9.95 0.75 -35.19
N SER A 186 11.04 0.89 -34.47
CA SER A 186 12.14 1.78 -34.83
C SER A 186 13.38 1.08 -35.40
N GLU A 187 13.38 -0.25 -35.50
CA GLU A 187 14.54 -0.99 -36.02
C GLU A 187 14.40 -1.45 -37.49
N THR A 188 13.21 -1.46 -38.07
CA THR A 188 13.01 -1.90 -39.46
C THR A 188 13.27 -0.85 -40.54
N LYS A 189 13.66 0.37 -40.20
CA LYS A 189 13.97 1.41 -41.21
C LYS A 189 15.46 1.61 -41.49
N LYS A 190 16.35 0.84 -40.88
CA LYS A 190 17.79 0.95 -41.14
C LYS A 190 18.35 -0.07 -42.15
N GLU A 191 17.65 -1.14 -42.47
CA GLU A 191 18.14 -2.15 -43.43
C GLU A 191 17.82 -1.83 -44.89
N ASP A 192 16.82 -0.97 -45.16
CA ASP A 192 16.46 -0.64 -46.58
C ASP A 192 17.27 0.50 -47.22
N LYS A 193 18.21 1.12 -46.50
CA LYS A 193 19.08 2.17 -47.03
C LYS A 193 20.50 1.71 -47.41
N SER A 194 20.87 0.46 -47.12
CA SER A 194 22.18 -0.07 -47.45
C SER A 194 22.26 -0.82 -48.79
N GLN A 195 21.14 -1.04 -49.47
CA GLN A 195 21.11 -1.70 -50.79
C GLN A 195 20.94 -0.77 -51.99
N ALA A 196 20.83 0.55 -51.78
CA ALA A 196 20.64 1.53 -52.87
C ALA A 196 21.91 2.30 -53.28
N SER A 197 23.10 1.85 -52.88
CA SER A 197 24.37 2.58 -53.17
C SER A 197 25.40 1.75 -53.92
N ILE A 198 25.00 0.71 -54.65
CA ILE A 198 25.91 0.01 -55.61
C ILE A 198 25.16 -0.16 -56.93
N GLN A 199 25.19 0.85 -57.75
CA GLN A 199 25.13 0.83 -59.22
C GLN A 199 25.75 2.12 -59.74
#